data_cb63db4402609e50a36c2778a613f0f8
#
_entry.id   cb63db4402609e50a36c2778a613f0f8
#
_cell.length_a   1.000
_cell.length_b   1.000
_cell.length_c   1.000
_cell.angle_alpha   90.00
_cell.angle_beta   90.00
_cell.angle_gamma   90.00
#
_symmetry.space_group_name_H-M   'P 1'
#
loop_
_entity.id
_entity.type
_entity.pdbx_description
1 polymer ?
#
loop_
_entity_poly.entity_id
_entity_poly.type
_entity_poly.pdbx_seq_one_letter_code
_entity_poly.pdbx_strand_id
1 'polypeptide(L)'
;KESLLDPIDIHDLQARGASNRSEELRLELFDKVNELGIGAQGLGGLTTVLDVKVKDYPTHAANKPVAIIPNCAATRHAHFVLDGSGPSLQTPPSLDDWPEITWEVGDSVRRVNLDTVTPEDVKDWKPGETVLLSGKMLTGRDAAHKKMVDMIERGEELPVDLKGRFIYYVGPVDPVREEVVGPAGPTTATRMDKFTRTMLEKTGLTGMIGKAERGQVAIDAIREFGAVYLMAVGGSAYLVSKAIKHAEVVAFEELGMEAIYEFEVEDMPVTVAVDSKGSSVHQTGPAEWHEKIITAKAV
;
A
#
# COMPACT_ATOMS: atom_id res chain seq x y z
N LYS A 1 -9.37 -28.50 7.95
CA LYS A 1 -9.88 -28.12 6.61
C LYS A 1 -8.80 -28.30 5.54
N GLU A 2 -7.57 -27.95 5.81
CA GLU A 2 -6.46 -28.07 4.85
C GLU A 2 -6.10 -29.51 4.51
N SER A 3 -6.32 -30.45 5.41
CA SER A 3 -6.11 -31.87 5.15
C SER A 3 -7.00 -32.47 4.04
N LEU A 4 -8.04 -31.73 3.62
CA LEU A 4 -8.90 -32.10 2.50
C LEU A 4 -8.41 -31.57 1.15
N LEU A 5 -7.42 -30.69 1.15
CA LEU A 5 -6.85 -30.11 -0.05
C LEU A 5 -5.57 -30.86 -0.46
N ASP A 6 -5.32 -30.90 -1.75
CA ASP A 6 -4.07 -31.40 -2.27
C ASP A 6 -2.90 -30.56 -1.74
N PRO A 7 -1.91 -31.15 -1.06
CA PRO A 7 -0.77 -30.42 -0.50
C PRO A 7 0.18 -29.86 -1.57
N ILE A 8 0.12 -30.36 -2.82
CA ILE A 8 1.02 -29.94 -3.87
C ILE A 8 0.74 -28.48 -4.25
N ASP A 9 1.78 -27.66 -4.22
CA ASP A 9 1.75 -26.29 -4.70
C ASP A 9 1.52 -26.21 -6.20
N ILE A 10 0.93 -25.10 -6.67
CA ILE A 10 0.61 -24.93 -8.09
C ILE A 10 1.88 -24.88 -8.96
N HIS A 11 2.97 -24.33 -8.47
CA HIS A 11 4.23 -24.26 -9.21
C HIS A 11 4.93 -25.62 -9.30
N ASP A 12 4.85 -26.43 -8.24
CA ASP A 12 5.30 -27.81 -8.28
C ASP A 12 4.47 -28.62 -9.27
N LEU A 13 3.17 -28.36 -9.31
CA LEU A 13 2.28 -29.00 -10.27
C LEU A 13 2.60 -28.59 -11.72
N GLN A 14 2.90 -27.31 -11.97
CA GLN A 14 3.35 -26.82 -13.27
C GLN A 14 4.66 -27.51 -13.70
N ALA A 15 5.60 -27.69 -12.78
CA ALA A 15 6.90 -28.29 -13.07
C ALA A 15 6.79 -29.79 -13.40
N ARG A 16 5.94 -30.52 -12.69
CA ARG A 16 5.79 -31.98 -12.89
C ARG A 16 4.75 -32.37 -13.93
N GLY A 17 3.81 -31.50 -14.24
CA GLY A 17 2.64 -31.74 -15.07
C GLY A 17 1.48 -32.40 -14.32
N ALA A 18 0.29 -32.30 -14.90
CA ALA A 18 -0.92 -32.88 -14.37
C ALA A 18 -0.99 -34.38 -14.62
N SER A 19 -1.46 -35.17 -13.67
CA SER A 19 -1.65 -36.61 -13.73
C SER A 19 -3.13 -37.04 -13.71
N ASN A 20 -4.04 -36.10 -13.49
CA ASN A 20 -5.48 -36.35 -13.45
C ASN A 20 -6.27 -35.09 -13.78
N ARG A 21 -7.58 -35.23 -13.99
CA ARG A 21 -8.46 -34.14 -14.42
C ARG A 21 -8.54 -32.99 -13.41
N SER A 22 -8.49 -33.26 -12.13
CA SER A 22 -8.51 -32.22 -11.08
C SER A 22 -7.25 -31.34 -11.15
N GLU A 23 -6.10 -31.97 -11.39
CA GLU A 23 -4.83 -31.24 -11.57
C GLU A 23 -4.79 -30.45 -12.88
N GLU A 24 -5.31 -31.00 -13.98
CA GLU A 24 -5.48 -30.25 -15.23
C GLU A 24 -6.33 -29.00 -15.02
N LEU A 25 -7.46 -29.12 -14.31
CA LEU A 25 -8.33 -28.00 -13.99
C LEU A 25 -7.65 -26.97 -13.10
N ARG A 26 -6.78 -27.39 -12.18
CA ARG A 26 -5.99 -26.45 -11.37
C ARG A 26 -5.11 -25.57 -12.24
N LEU A 27 -4.37 -26.15 -13.16
CA LEU A 27 -3.49 -25.44 -14.10
C LEU A 27 -4.31 -24.53 -15.02
N GLU A 28 -5.36 -25.05 -15.63
CA GLU A 28 -6.23 -24.30 -16.53
C GLU A 28 -6.87 -23.08 -15.83
N LEU A 29 -7.36 -23.23 -14.61
CA LEU A 29 -7.96 -22.14 -13.85
C LEU A 29 -6.90 -21.12 -13.39
N PHE A 30 -5.73 -21.60 -12.98
CA PHE A 30 -4.63 -20.72 -12.58
C PHE A 30 -4.23 -19.79 -13.74
N ASP A 31 -4.02 -20.35 -14.93
CA ASP A 31 -3.64 -19.60 -16.11
C ASP A 31 -4.74 -18.61 -16.52
N LYS A 32 -5.99 -19.08 -16.65
CA LYS A 32 -7.12 -18.24 -17.05
C LYS A 32 -7.41 -17.10 -16.10
N VAL A 33 -7.34 -17.33 -14.80
CA VAL A 33 -7.59 -16.26 -13.80
C VAL A 33 -6.44 -15.24 -13.81
N ASN A 34 -5.20 -15.70 -14.00
CA ASN A 34 -4.06 -14.78 -14.15
C ASN A 34 -4.09 -13.99 -15.46
N GLU A 35 -4.59 -14.60 -16.57
CA GLU A 35 -4.81 -13.90 -17.85
C GLU A 35 -5.83 -12.74 -17.74
N LEU A 36 -6.76 -12.81 -16.81
CA LEU A 36 -7.73 -11.71 -16.60
C LEU A 36 -7.06 -10.39 -16.16
N GLY A 37 -5.88 -10.44 -15.56
CA GLY A 37 -5.11 -9.27 -15.17
C GLY A 37 -5.80 -8.34 -14.17
N ILE A 38 -6.67 -8.87 -13.33
CA ILE A 38 -7.43 -8.11 -12.32
C ILE A 38 -6.63 -7.94 -11.02
N GLY A 39 -7.09 -7.02 -10.16
CA GLY A 39 -6.43 -6.71 -8.90
C GLY A 39 -5.10 -5.99 -9.11
N ALA A 40 -4.07 -6.36 -8.35
CA ALA A 40 -2.76 -5.70 -8.41
C ALA A 40 -1.87 -6.16 -9.57
N GLN A 41 -2.29 -7.14 -10.36
CA GLN A 41 -1.49 -7.66 -11.47
C GLN A 41 -1.22 -6.58 -12.52
N GLY A 42 0.05 -6.44 -12.92
CA GLY A 42 0.48 -5.37 -13.82
C GLY A 42 0.51 -3.97 -13.22
N LEU A 43 -0.04 -3.78 -12.03
CA LEU A 43 -0.05 -2.53 -11.28
C LEU A 43 0.93 -2.53 -10.08
N GLY A 44 1.47 -3.68 -9.72
CA GLY A 44 2.42 -3.83 -8.61
C GLY A 44 2.53 -5.26 -8.11
N GLY A 45 1.68 -6.17 -8.61
CA GLY A 45 1.78 -7.60 -8.46
C GLY A 45 2.05 -8.29 -9.78
N LEU A 46 2.48 -9.55 -9.73
CA LEU A 46 2.76 -10.38 -10.90
C LEU A 46 1.65 -11.40 -11.17
N THR A 47 0.81 -11.67 -10.18
CA THR A 47 -0.23 -12.69 -10.26
C THR A 47 -1.55 -12.18 -9.68
N THR A 48 -2.66 -12.59 -10.30
CA THR A 48 -4.01 -12.35 -9.79
C THR A 48 -4.36 -13.41 -8.74
N VAL A 49 -4.00 -14.64 -8.97
CA VAL A 49 -4.23 -15.78 -8.06
C VAL A 49 -2.90 -16.47 -7.73
N LEU A 50 -2.70 -16.77 -6.44
CA LEU A 50 -1.45 -17.39 -5.96
C LEU A 50 -1.48 -18.92 -6.08
N ASP A 51 -2.63 -19.54 -5.87
CA ASP A 51 -2.81 -20.98 -5.97
C ASP A 51 -4.28 -21.31 -6.25
N VAL A 52 -4.50 -22.44 -6.90
CA VAL A 52 -5.81 -23.00 -7.16
C VAL A 52 -5.84 -24.44 -6.65
N LYS A 53 -6.85 -24.77 -5.87
CA LYS A 53 -7.10 -26.14 -5.41
C LYS A 53 -8.42 -26.63 -6.00
N VAL A 54 -8.39 -27.78 -6.63
CA VAL A 54 -9.58 -28.48 -7.13
C VAL A 54 -9.69 -29.81 -6.39
N LYS A 55 -10.79 -30.04 -5.76
CA LYS A 55 -11.10 -31.29 -5.08
C LYS A 55 -12.32 -31.91 -5.72
N ASP A 56 -12.17 -33.13 -6.19
CA ASP A 56 -13.29 -33.94 -6.61
C ASP A 56 -14.06 -34.42 -5.38
N TYR A 57 -15.33 -34.04 -5.29
CA TYR A 57 -16.18 -34.31 -4.14
C TYR A 57 -17.60 -34.62 -4.60
N PRO A 58 -18.24 -35.67 -4.07
CA PRO A 58 -19.62 -35.98 -4.38
C PRO A 58 -20.53 -34.81 -4.00
N THR A 59 -21.26 -34.26 -4.94
CA THR A 59 -22.20 -33.18 -4.73
C THR A 59 -23.55 -33.53 -5.34
N HIS A 60 -24.59 -32.80 -4.93
CA HIS A 60 -25.89 -32.88 -5.60
C HIS A 60 -25.75 -32.51 -7.07
N ALA A 61 -26.39 -33.25 -7.98
CA ALA A 61 -26.21 -33.14 -9.42
C ALA A 61 -26.43 -31.71 -9.99
N ALA A 62 -27.24 -30.90 -9.32
CA ALA A 62 -27.51 -29.51 -9.71
C ALA A 62 -26.50 -28.48 -9.16
N ASN A 63 -25.55 -28.89 -8.35
CA ASN A 63 -24.64 -27.99 -7.64
C ASN A 63 -23.20 -28.16 -8.12
N LYS A 64 -22.53 -27.04 -8.34
CA LYS A 64 -21.07 -26.94 -8.51
C LYS A 64 -20.55 -25.97 -7.45
N PRO A 65 -20.27 -26.43 -6.23
CA PRO A 65 -19.78 -25.54 -5.17
C PRO A 65 -18.41 -24.98 -5.54
N VAL A 66 -18.31 -23.67 -5.52
CA VAL A 66 -17.06 -22.92 -5.73
C VAL A 66 -16.87 -21.99 -4.52
N ALA A 67 -15.68 -22.02 -3.94
CA ALA A 67 -15.29 -21.11 -2.91
C ALA A 67 -14.11 -20.26 -3.39
N ILE A 68 -14.24 -18.95 -3.26
CA ILE A 68 -13.16 -17.99 -3.47
C ILE A 68 -12.77 -17.46 -2.10
N ILE A 69 -11.47 -17.53 -1.80
CA ILE A 69 -10.93 -17.00 -0.55
C ILE A 69 -10.03 -15.83 -0.93
N PRO A 70 -10.60 -14.61 -1.03
CA PRO A 70 -9.81 -13.42 -1.26
C PRO A 70 -9.01 -13.12 0.01
N ASN A 71 -7.70 -13.09 -0.10
CA ASN A 71 -6.85 -12.83 1.04
C ASN A 71 -5.52 -12.19 0.63
N CYS A 72 -4.96 -11.36 1.50
CA CYS A 72 -3.62 -10.85 1.35
C CYS A 72 -2.61 -11.85 1.96
N ALA A 73 -1.48 -12.06 1.29
CA ALA A 73 -0.40 -12.90 1.82
C ALA A 73 0.08 -12.44 3.22
N ALA A 74 -0.04 -11.14 3.52
CA ALA A 74 0.30 -10.59 4.84
C ALA A 74 -0.53 -11.15 6.00
N THR A 75 -1.71 -11.72 5.73
CA THR A 75 -2.55 -12.36 6.76
C THR A 75 -2.26 -13.84 6.95
N ARG A 76 -1.37 -14.41 6.13
CA ARG A 76 -0.99 -15.83 6.14
C ARG A 76 0.34 -16.01 6.84
N HIS A 77 0.36 -15.89 8.15
CA HIS A 77 1.54 -16.13 8.96
C HIS A 77 1.20 -16.93 10.20
N ALA A 78 2.17 -17.64 10.70
CA ALA A 78 2.10 -18.34 11.97
C ALA A 78 3.41 -18.12 12.73
N HIS A 79 3.31 -17.92 14.03
CA HIS A 79 4.46 -17.84 14.91
C HIS A 79 4.77 -19.23 15.48
N PHE A 80 6.01 -19.63 15.38
CA PHE A 80 6.48 -20.91 15.93
C PHE A 80 7.91 -20.79 16.45
N VAL A 81 8.28 -21.66 17.37
CA VAL A 81 9.62 -21.70 17.94
C VAL A 81 10.42 -22.81 17.28
N LEU A 82 11.66 -22.52 16.89
CA LEU A 82 12.63 -23.48 16.37
C LEU A 82 13.69 -23.74 17.45
N ASP A 83 13.36 -24.56 18.43
CA ASP A 83 14.25 -24.91 19.55
C ASP A 83 14.69 -26.39 19.52
N GLY A 84 14.30 -27.12 18.48
CA GLY A 84 14.57 -28.55 18.32
C GLY A 84 13.54 -29.46 18.97
N SER A 85 12.54 -28.93 19.67
CA SER A 85 11.45 -29.74 20.30
C SER A 85 10.35 -30.16 19.32
N GLY A 86 10.42 -29.68 18.06
CA GLY A 86 9.42 -29.87 17.02
C GLY A 86 8.57 -28.61 16.80
N PRO A 87 7.71 -28.61 15.78
CA PRO A 87 6.88 -27.44 15.47
C PRO A 87 5.80 -27.26 16.54
N SER A 88 5.83 -26.15 17.22
CA SER A 88 4.76 -25.71 18.12
C SER A 88 4.26 -24.34 17.73
N LEU A 89 2.95 -24.17 17.61
CA LEU A 89 2.34 -22.86 17.38
C LEU A 89 2.30 -22.11 18.71
N GLN A 90 2.80 -20.89 18.71
CA GLN A 90 2.65 -19.98 19.83
C GLN A 90 1.24 -19.39 19.82
N THR A 91 0.61 -19.33 20.97
CA THR A 91 -0.61 -18.55 21.17
C THR A 91 -0.25 -17.08 21.00
N PRO A 92 -0.92 -16.31 20.13
CA PRO A 92 -0.70 -14.89 20.03
C PRO A 92 -0.90 -14.21 21.39
N PRO A 93 -0.08 -13.22 21.76
CA PRO A 93 -0.28 -12.45 22.98
C PRO A 93 -1.65 -11.76 22.93
N SER A 94 -2.29 -11.62 24.11
CA SER A 94 -3.51 -10.82 24.21
C SER A 94 -3.22 -9.37 23.86
N LEU A 95 -4.18 -8.67 23.29
CA LEU A 95 -4.07 -7.22 23.08
C LEU A 95 -3.93 -6.47 24.42
N ASP A 96 -4.44 -7.03 25.50
CA ASP A 96 -4.34 -6.48 26.85
C ASP A 96 -2.91 -6.55 27.42
N ASP A 97 -2.05 -7.38 26.84
CA ASP A 97 -0.63 -7.49 27.23
C ASP A 97 0.24 -6.37 26.61
N TRP A 98 -0.31 -5.58 25.71
CA TRP A 98 0.40 -4.49 25.05
C TRP A 98 0.25 -3.19 25.83
N PRO A 99 1.35 -2.43 26.06
CA PRO A 99 1.26 -1.15 26.75
C PRO A 99 0.44 -0.17 25.90
N GLU A 100 -0.39 0.63 26.57
CA GLU A 100 -0.95 1.83 25.95
C GLU A 100 0.19 2.78 25.60
N ILE A 101 0.43 2.96 24.31
CA ILE A 101 1.43 3.90 23.83
C ILE A 101 0.72 5.24 23.63
N THR A 102 1.04 6.20 24.48
CA THR A 102 0.71 7.61 24.27
C THR A 102 1.87 8.25 23.50
N TRP A 103 1.59 8.79 22.35
CA TRP A 103 2.58 9.52 21.59
C TRP A 103 2.47 11.02 21.90
N GLU A 104 3.49 11.56 22.56
CA GLU A 104 3.62 12.99 22.77
C GLU A 104 4.36 13.60 21.59
N VAL A 105 3.69 14.49 20.90
CA VAL A 105 4.29 15.27 19.82
C VAL A 105 5.05 16.44 20.42
N GLY A 106 6.36 16.51 20.16
CA GLY A 106 7.17 17.63 20.58
C GLY A 106 6.70 18.96 19.95
N ASP A 107 6.80 20.05 20.68
CA ASP A 107 6.35 21.40 20.25
C ASP A 107 7.07 21.91 18.98
N SER A 108 8.19 21.32 18.62
CA SER A 108 9.01 21.72 17.47
C SER A 108 8.61 21.04 16.15
N VAL A 109 7.62 20.14 16.14
CA VAL A 109 7.20 19.44 14.93
C VAL A 109 6.37 20.36 14.03
N ARG A 110 6.72 20.41 12.74
CA ARG A 110 5.99 21.20 11.76
C ARG A 110 4.56 20.70 11.61
N ARG A 111 3.58 21.59 11.78
CA ARG A 111 2.17 21.34 11.51
C ARG A 111 1.79 21.97 10.19
N VAL A 112 1.11 21.22 9.34
CA VAL A 112 0.72 21.65 8.00
C VAL A 112 -0.77 21.45 7.81
N ASN A 113 -1.44 22.53 7.39
CA ASN A 113 -2.83 22.44 6.96
C ASN A 113 -2.90 22.22 5.46
N LEU A 114 -3.39 21.05 5.05
CA LEU A 114 -3.49 20.60 3.66
C LEU A 114 -4.48 21.43 2.83
N ASP A 115 -5.42 22.14 3.48
CA ASP A 115 -6.39 22.99 2.79
C ASP A 115 -5.79 24.34 2.35
N THR A 116 -4.64 24.69 2.94
CA THR A 116 -4.00 26.01 2.69
C THR A 116 -2.56 25.92 2.21
N VAL A 117 -1.92 24.76 2.35
CA VAL A 117 -0.54 24.56 1.91
C VAL A 117 -0.41 24.76 0.40
N THR A 118 0.65 25.46 0.01
CA THR A 118 0.94 25.76 -1.40
C THR A 118 2.19 25.01 -1.88
N PRO A 119 2.42 24.89 -3.21
CA PRO A 119 3.67 24.37 -3.73
C PRO A 119 4.92 25.16 -3.29
N GLU A 120 4.76 26.43 -2.89
CA GLU A 120 5.86 27.22 -2.36
C GLU A 120 6.26 26.80 -0.95
N ASP A 121 5.26 26.46 -0.11
CA ASP A 121 5.48 26.08 1.29
C ASP A 121 6.27 24.78 1.42
N VAL A 122 6.17 23.85 0.46
CA VAL A 122 6.87 22.58 0.50
C VAL A 122 8.34 22.65 0.07
N LYS A 123 8.79 23.79 -0.47
CA LYS A 123 10.16 23.97 -1.00
C LYS A 123 11.25 23.98 0.07
N ASP A 124 10.90 24.33 1.30
CA ASP A 124 11.85 24.39 2.42
C ASP A 124 11.83 23.12 3.29
N TRP A 125 10.96 22.15 2.96
CA TRP A 125 10.92 20.88 3.68
C TRP A 125 12.19 20.07 3.41
N LYS A 126 12.64 19.33 4.42
CA LYS A 126 13.91 18.59 4.36
C LYS A 126 13.68 17.09 4.54
N PRO A 127 14.44 16.23 3.83
CA PRO A 127 14.39 14.80 4.05
C PRO A 127 14.66 14.45 5.52
N GLY A 128 13.85 13.53 6.05
CA GLY A 128 13.91 13.12 7.46
C GLY A 128 13.11 14.01 8.42
N GLU A 129 12.60 15.16 7.98
CA GLU A 129 11.73 16.02 8.80
C GLU A 129 10.39 15.31 9.06
N THR A 130 9.96 15.29 10.32
CA THR A 130 8.61 14.85 10.69
C THR A 130 7.64 16.00 10.55
N VAL A 131 6.49 15.72 9.93
CA VAL A 131 5.43 16.69 9.68
C VAL A 131 4.11 16.10 10.15
N LEU A 132 3.26 16.93 10.76
CA LEU A 132 1.89 16.57 11.11
C LEU A 132 0.94 17.24 10.11
N LEU A 133 0.16 16.39 9.43
CA LEU A 133 -0.79 16.85 8.43
C LEU A 133 -2.20 16.94 9.01
N SER A 134 -2.86 18.07 8.79
CA SER A 134 -4.28 18.25 9.08
C SER A 134 -5.00 18.84 7.87
N GLY A 135 -6.32 18.55 7.71
CA GLY A 135 -7.11 19.00 6.58
C GLY A 135 -7.38 17.86 5.57
N LYS A 136 -7.75 18.21 4.36
CA LYS A 136 -8.27 17.28 3.35
C LYS A 136 -7.20 16.75 2.41
N MET A 137 -7.18 15.44 2.21
CA MET A 137 -6.35 14.77 1.20
C MET A 137 -7.15 13.75 0.41
N LEU A 138 -6.71 13.46 -0.80
CA LEU A 138 -7.27 12.39 -1.62
C LEU A 138 -6.56 11.07 -1.35
N THR A 139 -7.25 9.96 -1.60
CA THR A 139 -6.62 8.65 -1.64
C THR A 139 -6.56 8.13 -3.06
N GLY A 140 -5.65 7.21 -3.31
CA GLY A 140 -5.58 6.51 -4.60
C GLY A 140 -4.36 5.62 -4.66
N ARG A 141 -4.55 4.41 -5.18
CA ARG A 141 -3.44 3.49 -5.42
C ARG A 141 -3.53 2.94 -6.85
N ASP A 142 -3.10 1.71 -7.07
CA ASP A 142 -2.85 1.13 -8.39
C ASP A 142 -4.00 1.33 -9.39
N ALA A 143 -5.22 0.92 -9.05
CA ALA A 143 -6.35 0.96 -9.97
C ALA A 143 -6.83 2.39 -10.24
N ALA A 144 -6.93 3.22 -9.20
CA ALA A 144 -7.32 4.61 -9.35
C ALA A 144 -6.32 5.40 -10.21
N HIS A 145 -5.00 5.22 -9.96
CA HIS A 145 -3.96 5.89 -10.75
C HIS A 145 -3.99 5.45 -12.21
N LYS A 146 -4.12 4.13 -12.47
CA LYS A 146 -4.26 3.64 -13.83
C LYS A 146 -5.43 4.29 -14.55
N LYS A 147 -6.59 4.33 -13.89
CA LYS A 147 -7.81 4.90 -14.48
C LYS A 147 -7.67 6.40 -14.74
N MET A 148 -7.10 7.16 -13.80
CA MET A 148 -6.82 8.59 -14.00
C MET A 148 -5.87 8.82 -15.17
N VAL A 149 -4.77 8.06 -15.27
CA VAL A 149 -3.81 8.19 -16.37
C VAL A 149 -4.47 7.84 -17.71
N ASP A 150 -5.25 6.76 -17.78
CA ASP A 150 -5.98 6.40 -18.99
C ASP A 150 -6.98 7.51 -19.44
N MET A 151 -7.64 8.20 -18.49
CA MET A 151 -8.52 9.34 -18.77
C MET A 151 -7.70 10.52 -19.31
N ILE A 152 -6.57 10.85 -18.68
CA ILE A 152 -5.66 11.93 -19.15
C ILE A 152 -5.19 11.64 -20.58
N GLU A 153 -4.77 10.40 -20.87
CA GLU A 153 -4.33 10.02 -22.22
C GLU A 153 -5.43 10.12 -23.27
N ARG A 154 -6.68 9.91 -22.90
CA ARG A 154 -7.85 10.12 -23.78
C ARG A 154 -8.32 11.57 -23.84
N GLY A 155 -7.70 12.49 -23.07
CA GLY A 155 -8.10 13.90 -22.99
C GLY A 155 -9.42 14.12 -22.25
N GLU A 156 -9.81 13.21 -21.38
CA GLU A 156 -10.99 13.30 -20.53
C GLU A 156 -10.69 14.09 -19.26
N GLU A 157 -11.71 14.81 -18.75
CA GLU A 157 -11.60 15.48 -17.45
C GLU A 157 -11.59 14.47 -16.31
N LEU A 158 -10.72 14.70 -15.32
CA LEU A 158 -10.71 13.88 -14.11
C LEU A 158 -11.91 14.20 -13.21
N PRO A 159 -12.47 13.20 -12.52
CA PRO A 159 -13.64 13.40 -11.66
C PRO A 159 -13.32 14.17 -10.36
N VAL A 160 -12.04 14.40 -10.08
CA VAL A 160 -11.55 15.14 -8.90
C VAL A 160 -10.46 16.13 -9.32
N ASP A 161 -10.43 17.29 -8.66
CA ASP A 161 -9.34 18.25 -8.82
C ASP A 161 -8.17 17.85 -7.92
N LEU A 162 -7.00 17.64 -8.52
CA LEU A 162 -5.76 17.26 -7.85
C LEU A 162 -4.79 18.44 -7.69
N LYS A 163 -5.11 19.59 -8.29
CA LYS A 163 -4.22 20.74 -8.28
C LYS A 163 -3.98 21.26 -6.85
N GLY A 164 -2.72 21.32 -6.47
CA GLY A 164 -2.34 21.76 -5.12
C GLY A 164 -2.61 20.73 -4.02
N ARG A 165 -3.20 19.60 -4.33
CA ARG A 165 -3.63 18.58 -3.36
C ARG A 165 -2.52 17.58 -3.02
N PHE A 166 -2.80 16.80 -1.99
CA PHE A 166 -1.99 15.63 -1.60
C PHE A 166 -2.79 14.36 -1.85
N ILE A 167 -2.09 13.30 -2.29
CA ILE A 167 -2.67 11.98 -2.49
C ILE A 167 -2.01 10.95 -1.60
N TYR A 168 -2.80 10.20 -0.85
CA TYR A 168 -2.36 9.12 0.01
C TYR A 168 -2.53 7.77 -0.69
N TYR A 169 -1.44 7.06 -0.86
CA TYR A 169 -1.42 5.73 -1.47
C TYR A 169 -1.96 4.68 -0.50
N VAL A 170 -3.26 4.61 -0.38
CA VAL A 170 -3.96 3.72 0.53
C VAL A 170 -5.22 3.15 -0.13
N GLY A 171 -5.60 1.96 0.28
CA GLY A 171 -6.95 1.42 0.13
C GLY A 171 -7.43 1.13 1.54
N PRO A 172 -8.29 1.98 2.10
CA PRO A 172 -8.77 1.80 3.47
C PRO A 172 -9.61 0.52 3.56
N VAL A 173 -9.50 -0.17 4.68
CA VAL A 173 -10.38 -1.29 5.01
C VAL A 173 -11.70 -0.71 5.53
N ASP A 174 -12.81 -1.40 5.27
CA ASP A 174 -14.10 -1.00 5.80
C ASP A 174 -14.07 -1.00 7.34
N PRO A 175 -14.75 -0.04 7.99
CA PRO A 175 -14.85 0.01 9.44
C PRO A 175 -15.63 -1.20 9.96
N VAL A 176 -15.20 -1.74 11.09
CA VAL A 176 -15.86 -2.89 11.74
C VAL A 176 -16.70 -2.46 12.94
N ARG A 177 -16.38 -1.31 13.52
CA ARG A 177 -17.02 -0.74 14.71
C ARG A 177 -17.44 0.69 14.44
N GLU A 178 -17.11 1.60 15.34
CA GLU A 178 -17.42 3.03 15.26
C GLU A 178 -16.30 3.85 14.60
N GLU A 179 -15.29 3.18 14.04
CA GLU A 179 -14.21 3.86 13.34
C GLU A 179 -14.73 4.53 12.04
N VAL A 180 -14.14 5.65 11.65
CA VAL A 180 -14.43 6.31 10.37
C VAL A 180 -14.02 5.41 9.20
N VAL A 181 -12.86 4.79 9.31
CA VAL A 181 -12.35 3.76 8.41
C VAL A 181 -11.64 2.68 9.22
N GLY A 182 -11.57 1.47 8.71
CA GLY A 182 -10.71 0.43 9.26
C GLY A 182 -9.22 0.75 9.06
N PRO A 183 -8.33 -0.21 9.23
CA PRO A 183 -6.89 -0.01 9.02
C PRO A 183 -6.59 0.64 7.69
N ALA A 184 -5.90 1.78 7.70
CA ALA A 184 -5.56 2.61 6.54
C ALA A 184 -4.05 2.74 6.36
N GLY A 185 -3.35 1.61 6.25
CA GLY A 185 -1.91 1.55 6.10
C GLY A 185 -1.43 1.96 4.70
N PRO A 186 -0.29 2.65 4.61
CA PRO A 186 0.24 3.11 3.33
C PRO A 186 0.66 1.94 2.43
N THR A 187 0.43 2.11 1.13
CA THR A 187 0.91 1.20 0.08
C THR A 187 2.37 1.53 -0.27
N THR A 188 3.13 0.52 -0.71
CA THR A 188 4.49 0.69 -1.23
C THR A 188 4.48 1.63 -2.44
N ALA A 189 5.19 2.75 -2.33
CA ALA A 189 5.11 3.85 -3.30
C ALA A 189 5.79 3.57 -4.63
N THR A 190 6.81 2.71 -4.68
CA THR A 190 7.52 2.32 -5.91
C THR A 190 6.57 1.80 -7.00
N ARG A 191 5.44 1.21 -6.62
CA ARG A 191 4.41 0.76 -7.55
C ARG A 191 3.75 1.90 -8.32
N MET A 192 3.74 3.11 -7.72
CA MET A 192 3.16 4.31 -8.31
C MET A 192 4.16 5.08 -9.19
N ASP A 193 5.43 4.69 -9.22
CA ASP A 193 6.49 5.44 -9.93
C ASP A 193 6.17 5.63 -11.42
N LYS A 194 5.62 4.63 -12.06
CA LYS A 194 5.22 4.67 -13.48
C LYS A 194 4.14 5.72 -13.78
N PHE A 195 3.34 6.10 -12.80
CA PHE A 195 2.29 7.10 -12.96
C PHE A 195 2.73 8.50 -12.53
N THR A 196 3.80 8.59 -11.72
CA THR A 196 4.18 9.80 -11.00
C THR A 196 4.39 11.01 -11.93
N ARG A 197 5.17 10.85 -13.00
CA ARG A 197 5.43 11.96 -13.94
C ARG A 197 4.14 12.49 -14.54
N THR A 198 3.28 11.62 -15.08
CA THR A 198 2.01 12.03 -15.70
C THR A 198 1.10 12.73 -14.70
N MET A 199 1.00 12.20 -13.48
CA MET A 199 0.18 12.80 -12.43
C MET A 199 0.68 14.20 -12.05
N LEU A 200 1.97 14.37 -11.81
CA LEU A 200 2.54 15.68 -11.47
C LEU A 200 2.40 16.69 -12.60
N GLU A 201 2.74 16.29 -13.84
CA GLU A 201 2.71 17.16 -15.01
C GLU A 201 1.29 17.62 -15.37
N LYS A 202 0.34 16.70 -15.39
CA LYS A 202 -1.01 16.95 -15.94
C LYS A 202 -2.00 17.46 -14.90
N THR A 203 -1.76 17.23 -13.62
CA THR A 203 -2.73 17.58 -12.58
C THR A 203 -2.27 18.68 -11.63
N GLY A 204 -0.97 18.96 -11.54
CA GLY A 204 -0.42 19.92 -10.58
C GLY A 204 -0.51 19.43 -9.13
N LEU A 205 -0.49 18.10 -8.91
CA LEU A 205 -0.43 17.49 -7.61
C LEU A 205 0.82 17.96 -6.85
N THR A 206 0.68 18.36 -5.57
CA THR A 206 1.78 18.91 -4.77
C THR A 206 2.50 17.83 -3.95
N GLY A 207 1.79 16.84 -3.45
CA GLY A 207 2.41 15.84 -2.59
C GLY A 207 1.80 14.44 -2.71
N MET A 208 2.64 13.47 -2.41
CA MET A 208 2.27 12.06 -2.42
C MET A 208 2.67 11.45 -1.09
N ILE A 209 1.82 10.59 -0.52
CA ILE A 209 2.07 9.92 0.76
C ILE A 209 2.02 8.41 0.53
N GLY A 210 3.04 7.69 0.97
CA GLY A 210 3.11 6.24 0.82
C GLY A 210 4.05 5.61 1.83
N LYS A 211 4.65 4.47 1.49
CA LYS A 211 5.72 3.85 2.27
C LYS A 211 6.87 3.40 1.37
N ALA A 212 8.03 3.15 1.97
CA ALA A 212 9.26 2.75 1.30
C ALA A 212 9.82 3.81 0.34
N GLU A 213 10.86 3.46 -0.36
CA GLU A 213 11.58 4.34 -1.27
C GLU A 213 10.84 4.62 -2.59
N ARG A 214 11.33 5.61 -3.32
CA ARG A 214 10.93 5.90 -4.71
C ARG A 214 12.07 5.57 -5.65
N GLY A 215 11.74 5.07 -6.83
CA GLY A 215 12.71 4.90 -7.91
C GLY A 215 13.19 6.24 -8.49
N GLN A 216 14.34 6.23 -9.16
CA GLN A 216 14.98 7.45 -9.67
C GLN A 216 14.08 8.25 -10.63
N VAL A 217 13.28 7.55 -11.47
CA VAL A 217 12.33 8.20 -12.39
C VAL A 217 11.30 9.05 -11.65
N ALA A 218 10.80 8.56 -10.51
CA ALA A 218 9.86 9.31 -9.68
C ALA A 218 10.55 10.46 -8.95
N ILE A 219 11.77 10.27 -8.43
CA ILE A 219 12.56 11.32 -7.77
C ILE A 219 12.86 12.45 -8.75
N ASP A 220 13.23 12.13 -10.00
CA ASP A 220 13.47 13.13 -11.04
C ASP A 220 12.20 13.92 -11.39
N ALA A 221 11.05 13.26 -11.45
CA ALA A 221 9.77 13.94 -11.67
C ALA A 221 9.39 14.83 -10.46
N ILE A 222 9.58 14.36 -9.23
CA ILE A 222 9.36 15.15 -8.01
C ILE A 222 10.19 16.43 -8.04
N ARG A 223 11.47 16.32 -8.38
CA ARG A 223 12.38 17.47 -8.52
C ARG A 223 11.94 18.43 -9.62
N GLU A 224 11.58 17.90 -10.79
CA GLU A 224 11.20 18.71 -11.96
C GLU A 224 9.94 19.53 -11.70
N PHE A 225 8.95 18.96 -11.06
CA PHE A 225 7.66 19.61 -10.78
C PHE A 225 7.60 20.28 -9.41
N GLY A 226 8.66 20.20 -8.58
CA GLY A 226 8.71 20.82 -7.26
C GLY A 226 7.75 20.21 -6.24
N ALA A 227 7.36 18.96 -6.45
CA ALA A 227 6.47 18.20 -5.55
C ALA A 227 7.25 17.60 -4.37
N VAL A 228 6.54 16.94 -3.44
CA VAL A 228 7.16 16.21 -2.32
C VAL A 228 6.61 14.79 -2.22
N TYR A 229 7.44 13.89 -1.71
CA TYR A 229 6.98 12.58 -1.30
C TYR A 229 7.19 12.40 0.21
N LEU A 230 6.10 12.03 0.87
CA LEU A 230 6.04 11.82 2.30
C LEU A 230 5.85 10.33 2.59
N MET A 231 6.41 9.90 3.69
CA MET A 231 6.30 8.51 4.13
C MET A 231 5.46 8.43 5.39
N ALA A 232 4.34 7.70 5.32
CA ALA A 232 3.59 7.32 6.50
C ALA A 232 4.16 6.00 7.05
N VAL A 233 4.00 5.79 8.36
CA VAL A 233 4.57 4.62 9.02
C VAL A 233 3.84 3.35 8.58
N GLY A 234 4.57 2.45 7.93
CA GLY A 234 4.09 1.10 7.61
C GLY A 234 3.98 0.25 8.87
N GLY A 235 2.98 -0.63 8.92
CA GLY A 235 2.73 -1.49 10.08
C GLY A 235 1.87 -0.86 11.18
N SER A 236 1.69 0.46 11.19
CA SER A 236 0.80 1.16 12.13
C SER A 236 -0.50 1.63 11.49
N ALA A 237 -1.07 0.80 10.61
CA ALA A 237 -2.29 1.11 9.87
C ALA A 237 -3.46 1.55 10.77
N TYR A 238 -3.57 0.96 11.94
CA TYR A 238 -4.58 1.32 12.95
C TYR A 238 -4.31 2.69 13.58
N LEU A 239 -3.04 3.03 13.86
CA LEU A 239 -2.69 4.34 14.41
C LEU A 239 -2.89 5.46 13.38
N VAL A 240 -2.58 5.19 12.11
CA VAL A 240 -2.84 6.12 11.02
C VAL A 240 -4.34 6.35 10.86
N SER A 241 -5.18 5.30 10.95
CA SER A 241 -6.63 5.45 10.83
C SER A 241 -7.23 6.32 11.93
N LYS A 242 -6.64 6.39 13.11
CA LYS A 242 -7.08 7.30 14.19
C LYS A 242 -6.94 8.78 13.84
N ALA A 243 -5.99 9.13 12.97
CA ALA A 243 -5.84 10.50 12.49
C ALA A 243 -6.92 10.87 11.47
N ILE A 244 -7.63 9.89 10.87
CA ILE A 244 -8.68 10.13 9.88
C ILE A 244 -9.98 10.42 10.63
N LYS A 245 -10.51 11.63 10.47
CA LYS A 245 -11.72 12.12 11.17
C LYS A 245 -12.96 12.02 10.29
N HIS A 246 -12.78 12.08 8.98
CA HIS A 246 -13.85 11.89 8.00
C HIS A 246 -13.32 11.20 6.75
N ALA A 247 -14.17 10.42 6.10
CA ALA A 247 -13.85 9.74 4.84
C ALA A 247 -15.11 9.62 3.99
N GLU A 248 -15.01 10.03 2.72
CA GLU A 248 -16.09 9.86 1.75
C GLU A 248 -15.51 9.45 0.39
N VAL A 249 -16.25 8.63 -0.34
CA VAL A 249 -15.90 8.28 -1.72
C VAL A 249 -16.25 9.45 -2.62
N VAL A 250 -15.27 9.98 -3.34
CA VAL A 250 -15.48 11.13 -4.26
C VAL A 250 -15.37 10.74 -5.73
N ALA A 251 -14.77 9.59 -6.05
CA ALA A 251 -14.73 9.08 -7.42
C ALA A 251 -14.40 7.58 -7.47
N PHE A 252 -14.76 6.95 -8.59
CA PHE A 252 -14.48 5.56 -8.92
C PHE A 252 -14.99 4.57 -7.87
N GLU A 253 -16.22 4.76 -7.40
CA GLU A 253 -16.88 3.93 -6.37
C GLU A 253 -16.83 2.43 -6.73
N GLU A 254 -16.89 2.09 -8.01
CA GLU A 254 -16.83 0.72 -8.51
C GLU A 254 -15.47 0.02 -8.23
N LEU A 255 -14.44 0.75 -7.87
CA LEU A 255 -13.13 0.18 -7.48
C LEU A 255 -13.09 -0.25 -6.00
N GLY A 256 -14.16 -0.07 -5.24
CA GLY A 256 -14.25 -0.46 -3.84
C GLY A 256 -13.17 0.22 -3.00
N MET A 257 -12.35 -0.55 -2.28
CA MET A 257 -11.26 0.01 -1.45
C MET A 257 -10.18 0.76 -2.25
N GLU A 258 -10.16 0.62 -3.58
CA GLU A 258 -9.26 1.39 -4.46
C GLU A 258 -9.95 2.60 -5.10
N ALA A 259 -11.17 2.91 -4.71
CA ALA A 259 -11.84 4.16 -5.06
C ALA A 259 -11.04 5.38 -4.58
N ILE A 260 -11.31 6.53 -5.14
CA ILE A 260 -10.76 7.77 -4.61
C ILE A 260 -11.66 8.24 -3.47
N TYR A 261 -11.10 8.25 -2.28
CA TYR A 261 -11.72 8.85 -1.10
C TYR A 261 -11.15 10.25 -0.88
N GLU A 262 -11.93 11.13 -0.30
CA GLU A 262 -11.44 12.32 0.38
C GLU A 262 -11.39 12.03 1.88
N PHE A 263 -10.21 12.11 2.47
CA PHE A 263 -10.00 12.00 3.92
C PHE A 263 -9.82 13.38 4.51
N GLU A 264 -10.45 13.63 5.65
CA GLU A 264 -10.10 14.72 6.54
C GLU A 264 -9.28 14.15 7.69
N VAL A 265 -8.06 14.65 7.85
CA VAL A 265 -7.11 14.16 8.85
C VAL A 265 -6.76 15.23 9.87
N GLU A 266 -6.37 14.80 11.07
CA GLU A 266 -5.89 15.66 12.15
C GLU A 266 -4.59 15.09 12.71
N ASP A 267 -3.55 15.92 12.67
CA ASP A 267 -2.21 15.60 13.16
C ASP A 267 -1.66 14.25 12.66
N MET A 268 -1.94 13.90 11.40
CA MET A 268 -1.42 12.67 10.80
C MET A 268 0.10 12.75 10.65
N PRO A 269 0.88 11.88 11.35
CA PRO A 269 2.32 11.94 11.30
C PRO A 269 2.87 11.34 10.02
N VAL A 270 3.76 12.08 9.37
CA VAL A 270 4.50 11.64 8.18
C VAL A 270 5.94 12.15 8.23
N THR A 271 6.81 11.51 7.46
CA THR A 271 8.20 11.93 7.30
C THR A 271 8.44 12.36 5.87
N VAL A 272 9.12 13.49 5.65
CA VAL A 272 9.57 13.90 4.33
C VAL A 272 10.60 12.88 3.82
N ALA A 273 10.23 12.12 2.82
CA ALA A 273 11.10 11.09 2.27
C ALA A 273 11.85 11.54 1.03
N VAL A 274 11.20 12.35 0.17
CA VAL A 274 11.84 13.03 -0.96
C VAL A 274 11.36 14.47 -0.96
N ASP A 275 12.31 15.40 -0.87
CA ASP A 275 12.01 16.83 -0.94
C ASP A 275 11.80 17.33 -2.39
N SER A 276 11.36 18.56 -2.52
CA SER A 276 11.11 19.21 -3.81
C SER A 276 12.38 19.43 -4.69
N LYS A 277 13.55 19.14 -4.13
CA LYS A 277 14.85 19.22 -4.84
C LYS A 277 15.32 17.85 -5.28
N GLY A 278 14.58 16.79 -4.95
CA GLY A 278 14.92 15.41 -5.28
C GLY A 278 15.90 14.75 -4.31
N SER A 279 16.12 15.33 -3.12
CA SER A 279 16.93 14.69 -2.08
C SER A 279 16.10 13.63 -1.37
N SER A 280 16.59 12.41 -1.28
CA SER A 280 15.88 11.26 -0.67
C SER A 280 16.54 10.82 0.63
N VAL A 281 15.74 10.66 1.68
CA VAL A 281 16.19 10.12 2.98
C VAL A 281 16.76 8.71 2.85
N HIS A 282 16.27 7.92 1.89
CA HIS A 282 16.78 6.57 1.63
C HIS A 282 18.18 6.54 1.01
N GLN A 283 18.62 7.68 0.45
CA GLN A 283 19.98 7.87 -0.08
C GLN A 283 20.88 8.58 0.94
N THR A 284 20.42 9.67 1.55
CA THR A 284 21.20 10.48 2.49
C THR A 284 21.42 9.76 3.83
N GLY A 285 20.40 9.11 4.36
CA GLY A 285 20.48 8.41 5.65
C GLY A 285 21.54 7.30 5.70
N PRO A 286 21.56 6.34 4.76
CA PRO A 286 22.61 5.33 4.69
C PRO A 286 24.00 5.91 4.52
N ALA A 287 24.17 6.98 3.72
CA ALA A 287 25.46 7.63 3.51
C ALA A 287 25.98 8.25 4.82
N GLU A 288 25.16 9.00 5.54
CA GLU A 288 25.51 9.62 6.82
C GLU A 288 25.90 8.59 7.89
N TRP A 289 25.14 7.48 7.99
CA TRP A 289 25.45 6.43 8.93
C TRP A 289 26.71 5.65 8.56
N HIS A 290 26.96 5.46 7.26
CA HIS A 290 28.19 4.84 6.79
C HIS A 290 29.42 5.64 7.21
N GLU A 291 29.41 6.95 7.05
CA GLU A 291 30.48 7.84 7.51
C GLU A 291 30.68 7.77 9.05
N LYS A 292 29.59 7.79 9.83
CA LYS A 292 29.65 7.67 11.30
C LYS A 292 30.26 6.34 11.73
N ILE A 293 29.92 5.22 11.08
CA ILE A 293 30.45 3.90 11.39
C ILE A 293 31.93 3.80 11.05
N ILE A 294 32.36 4.34 9.92
CA ILE A 294 33.78 4.34 9.53
C ILE A 294 34.59 5.18 10.53
N THR A 295 34.11 6.38 10.88
CA THR A 295 34.77 7.26 11.81
C THR A 295 34.87 6.65 13.22
N ALA A 296 33.81 5.98 13.68
CA ALA A 296 33.80 5.29 14.97
C ALA A 296 34.76 4.07 15.04
N LYS A 297 35.02 3.41 13.90
CA LYS A 297 35.99 2.29 13.83
C LYS A 297 37.46 2.75 13.71
N ALA A 298 37.69 4.03 13.43
CA ALA A 298 39.03 4.61 13.28
C ALA A 298 39.59 5.17 14.61
N VAL A 299 38.83 5.08 15.70
CA VAL A 299 39.24 5.37 17.09
C VAL A 299 39.34 4.09 17.85
#